data_42e20e0301a09d859284928d597c578b
#
_entry.id   42e20e0301a09d859284928d597c578b
#
_cell.length_a   1.000
_cell.length_b   1.000
_cell.length_c   1.000
_cell.angle_alpha   90.00
_cell.angle_beta   90.00
_cell.angle_gamma   90.00
#
_symmetry.space_group_name_H-M   'P 1'
#
loop_
_entity.id
_entity.type
_entity.pdbx_description
1 polymer ?
#
loop_
_entity_poly.entity_id
_entity_poly.type
_entity_poly.pdbx_seq_one_letter_code
_entity_poly.pdbx_strand_id
1 'polypeptide(L)'
;MAEEAYPLFQQAVNLQPQVDLFQANLASCGVFLGKISEAKAIYTRLLKRFPNHQRNHYQLARLEKAQDETHLQQMLKVLEQTNNPPDRNIFIYFAIAKEYEDLGRWSEAFEYYKKGGDAVCSVARYDVKEDIELIDTIIRCCNKEWLNEPVTAAENSSEPVFVVGLPRTGTTLCERIISSHSEVETLGETLFFQMILRRESGVQSTQPISREMIEALLDKEPAAIAKGYMEQVAYRLHDKAYFIDKLPFNILYLGFFAKAFPKGKIVYLHRNPMDACFAMYKQIFTWAYKFSYSLED
;
A
#
# COMPACT_ATOMS: atom_id res chain seq x y z
N MET A 1 -16.07 -1.25 1.79
CA MET A 1 -15.53 -0.11 0.96
C MET A 1 -15.60 -0.36 -0.56
N ALA A 2 -14.93 -1.39 -1.13
CA ALA A 2 -15.06 -1.65 -2.58
C ALA A 2 -16.49 -2.07 -2.96
N GLU A 3 -17.14 -2.87 -2.13
CA GLU A 3 -18.53 -3.32 -2.30
C GLU A 3 -19.51 -2.16 -2.31
N GLU A 4 -19.30 -1.15 -1.49
CA GLU A 4 -20.13 0.06 -1.41
C GLU A 4 -19.84 1.05 -2.58
N ALA A 5 -18.55 1.16 -2.95
CA ALA A 5 -18.11 2.06 -4.01
C ALA A 5 -18.50 1.57 -5.42
N TYR A 6 -18.49 0.27 -5.65
CA TYR A 6 -18.75 -0.29 -6.98
C TYR A 6 -20.10 0.13 -7.57
N PRO A 7 -21.25 0.01 -6.85
CA PRO A 7 -22.55 0.46 -7.39
C PRO A 7 -22.59 1.97 -7.66
N LEU A 8 -21.86 2.79 -6.88
CA LEU A 8 -21.78 4.23 -7.12
C LEU A 8 -21.02 4.55 -8.40
N PHE A 9 -19.89 3.86 -8.65
CA PHE A 9 -19.17 3.98 -9.92
C PHE A 9 -20.01 3.49 -11.09
N GLN A 10 -20.80 2.44 -10.91
CA GLN A 10 -21.71 1.94 -11.94
C GLN A 10 -22.80 2.97 -12.27
N GLN A 11 -23.37 3.64 -11.26
CA GLN A 11 -24.30 4.73 -11.46
C GLN A 11 -23.65 5.91 -12.21
N ALA A 12 -22.44 6.29 -11.83
CA ALA A 12 -21.70 7.36 -12.51
C ALA A 12 -21.46 7.05 -14.00
N VAL A 13 -21.09 5.81 -14.31
CA VAL A 13 -20.93 5.35 -15.71
C VAL A 13 -22.25 5.35 -16.46
N ASN A 14 -23.37 4.95 -15.82
CA ASN A 14 -24.68 4.97 -16.45
C ASN A 14 -25.16 6.40 -16.76
N LEU A 15 -24.89 7.35 -15.86
CA LEU A 15 -25.26 8.76 -16.04
C LEU A 15 -24.38 9.46 -17.08
N GLN A 16 -23.10 9.14 -17.13
CA GLN A 16 -22.13 9.76 -18.03
C GLN A 16 -21.19 8.72 -18.65
N PRO A 17 -21.67 7.89 -19.59
CA PRO A 17 -20.89 6.78 -20.16
C PRO A 17 -19.69 7.23 -21.01
N GLN A 18 -19.67 8.50 -21.43
CA GLN A 18 -18.56 9.08 -22.20
C GLN A 18 -17.36 9.50 -21.32
N VAL A 19 -17.51 9.54 -19.99
CA VAL A 19 -16.42 9.94 -19.08
C VAL A 19 -15.53 8.74 -18.77
N ASP A 20 -14.37 8.71 -19.42
CA ASP A 20 -13.43 7.57 -19.33
C ASP A 20 -12.91 7.34 -17.90
N LEU A 21 -12.74 8.40 -17.12
CA LEU A 21 -12.33 8.30 -15.72
C LEU A 21 -13.32 7.47 -14.90
N PHE A 22 -14.64 7.62 -15.11
CA PHE A 22 -15.64 6.83 -14.39
C PHE A 22 -15.55 5.36 -14.76
N GLN A 23 -15.33 5.05 -16.04
CA GLN A 23 -15.14 3.68 -16.51
C GLN A 23 -13.85 3.07 -15.92
N ALA A 24 -12.73 3.81 -15.92
CA ALA A 24 -11.48 3.35 -15.35
C ALA A 24 -11.59 3.10 -13.83
N ASN A 25 -12.29 3.97 -13.10
CA ASN A 25 -12.55 3.80 -11.67
C ASN A 25 -13.46 2.59 -11.39
N LEU A 26 -14.49 2.38 -12.19
CA LEU A 26 -15.36 1.20 -12.12
C LEU A 26 -14.53 -0.08 -12.31
N ALA A 27 -13.68 -0.11 -13.34
CA ALA A 27 -12.80 -1.25 -13.59
C ALA A 27 -11.84 -1.49 -12.43
N SER A 28 -11.15 -0.45 -11.92
CA SER A 28 -10.27 -0.55 -10.77
C SER A 28 -10.99 -1.08 -9.54
N CYS A 29 -12.19 -0.59 -9.24
CA CYS A 29 -13.01 -1.07 -8.13
C CYS A 29 -13.43 -2.53 -8.33
N GLY A 30 -13.82 -2.90 -9.56
CA GLY A 30 -14.17 -4.26 -9.95
C GLY A 30 -13.05 -5.28 -9.70
N VAL A 31 -11.78 -4.88 -9.90
CA VAL A 31 -10.61 -5.74 -9.62
C VAL A 31 -10.58 -6.16 -8.15
N PHE A 32 -10.86 -5.25 -7.20
CA PHE A 32 -10.91 -5.57 -5.77
C PHE A 32 -12.06 -6.54 -5.42
N LEU A 33 -13.09 -6.59 -6.24
CA LEU A 33 -14.23 -7.50 -6.10
C LEU A 33 -14.07 -8.80 -6.91
N GLY A 34 -12.90 -9.03 -7.53
CA GLY A 34 -12.65 -10.21 -8.35
C GLY A 34 -13.32 -10.19 -9.73
N LYS A 35 -13.92 -9.06 -10.16
CA LYS A 35 -14.56 -8.90 -11.48
C LYS A 35 -13.54 -8.65 -12.59
N ILE A 36 -12.57 -9.56 -12.72
CA ILE A 36 -11.40 -9.38 -13.60
C ILE A 36 -11.81 -9.28 -15.06
N SER A 37 -12.71 -10.14 -15.54
CA SER A 37 -13.15 -10.14 -16.95
C SER A 37 -13.87 -8.84 -17.33
N GLU A 38 -14.69 -8.28 -16.44
CA GLU A 38 -15.36 -6.99 -16.65
C GLU A 38 -14.34 -5.85 -16.72
N ALA A 39 -13.38 -5.83 -15.78
CA ALA A 39 -12.30 -4.83 -15.76
C ALA A 39 -11.46 -4.88 -17.03
N LYS A 40 -11.08 -6.08 -17.49
CA LYS A 40 -10.36 -6.30 -18.75
C LYS A 40 -11.12 -5.74 -19.95
N ALA A 41 -12.41 -6.04 -20.05
CA ALA A 41 -13.23 -5.53 -21.15
C ALA A 41 -13.31 -4.00 -21.16
N ILE A 42 -13.40 -3.37 -19.98
CA ILE A 42 -13.40 -1.91 -19.86
C ILE A 42 -12.05 -1.31 -20.29
N TYR A 43 -10.91 -1.80 -19.74
CA TYR A 43 -9.60 -1.26 -20.14
C TYR A 43 -9.29 -1.47 -21.60
N THR A 44 -9.63 -2.64 -22.17
CA THR A 44 -9.48 -2.90 -23.61
C THR A 44 -10.29 -1.90 -24.45
N ARG A 45 -11.53 -1.60 -24.07
CA ARG A 45 -12.36 -0.60 -24.73
C ARG A 45 -11.77 0.81 -24.62
N LEU A 46 -11.29 1.19 -23.44
CA LEU A 46 -10.66 2.48 -23.20
C LEU A 46 -9.40 2.65 -24.06
N LEU A 47 -8.58 1.61 -24.18
CA LEU A 47 -7.35 1.63 -24.98
C LEU A 47 -7.62 1.64 -26.49
N LYS A 48 -8.73 1.07 -26.97
CA LYS A 48 -9.15 1.26 -28.36
C LYS A 48 -9.47 2.72 -28.68
N ARG A 49 -10.00 3.47 -27.72
CA ARG A 49 -10.35 4.90 -27.88
C ARG A 49 -9.16 5.81 -27.61
N PHE A 50 -8.33 5.46 -26.63
CA PHE A 50 -7.15 6.23 -26.21
C PHE A 50 -5.91 5.32 -26.14
N PRO A 51 -5.31 4.96 -27.27
CA PRO A 51 -4.25 3.97 -27.35
C PRO A 51 -2.96 4.39 -26.62
N ASN A 52 -2.78 5.68 -26.36
CA ASN A 52 -1.59 6.21 -25.68
C ASN A 52 -1.78 6.41 -24.17
N HIS A 53 -2.90 5.94 -23.59
CA HIS A 53 -3.19 6.14 -22.16
C HIS A 53 -2.43 5.13 -21.29
N GLN A 54 -1.23 5.51 -20.88
CA GLN A 54 -0.24 4.64 -20.22
C GLN A 54 -0.78 3.95 -18.93
N ARG A 55 -1.54 4.68 -18.10
CA ARG A 55 -2.10 4.10 -16.87
C ARG A 55 -3.09 2.96 -17.17
N ASN A 56 -3.87 3.06 -18.24
CA ASN A 56 -4.78 1.98 -18.64
C ASN A 56 -4.02 0.76 -19.16
N HIS A 57 -2.90 0.95 -19.87
CA HIS A 57 -1.99 -0.14 -20.25
C HIS A 57 -1.43 -0.84 -19.00
N TYR A 58 -0.95 -0.08 -18.01
CA TYR A 58 -0.45 -0.63 -16.75
C TYR A 58 -1.51 -1.41 -15.99
N GLN A 59 -2.74 -0.90 -15.91
CA GLN A 59 -3.82 -1.61 -15.25
C GLN A 59 -4.19 -2.90 -16.00
N LEU A 60 -4.28 -2.85 -17.34
CA LEU A 60 -4.59 -4.02 -18.16
C LEU A 60 -3.51 -5.12 -18.02
N ALA A 61 -2.23 -4.75 -18.11
CA ALA A 61 -1.10 -5.67 -18.00
C ALA A 61 -1.10 -6.45 -16.67
N ARG A 62 -1.64 -5.86 -15.59
CA ARG A 62 -1.67 -6.46 -14.24
C ARG A 62 -2.84 -7.41 -14.01
N LEU A 63 -3.83 -7.45 -14.87
CA LEU A 63 -5.02 -8.29 -14.67
C LEU A 63 -4.74 -9.77 -14.91
N GLU A 64 -3.94 -10.07 -15.89
CA GLU A 64 -3.64 -11.44 -16.32
C GLU A 64 -2.17 -11.58 -16.71
N LYS A 65 -1.71 -12.84 -16.78
CA LYS A 65 -0.40 -13.16 -17.33
C LYS A 65 -0.43 -13.03 -18.85
N ALA A 66 0.49 -12.25 -19.42
CA ALA A 66 0.64 -12.16 -20.87
C ALA A 66 0.92 -13.54 -21.48
N GLN A 67 0.22 -13.87 -22.57
CA GLN A 67 0.37 -15.14 -23.28
C GLN A 67 1.13 -14.97 -24.60
N ASP A 68 1.15 -13.75 -25.14
CA ASP A 68 1.81 -13.36 -26.37
C ASP A 68 2.31 -11.92 -26.31
N GLU A 69 2.98 -11.45 -27.35
CA GLU A 69 3.54 -10.10 -27.42
C GLU A 69 2.55 -9.01 -27.92
N THR A 70 1.30 -9.35 -28.20
CA THR A 70 0.36 -8.42 -28.86
C THR A 70 0.21 -7.10 -28.10
N HIS A 71 -0.04 -7.15 -26.79
CA HIS A 71 -0.20 -5.95 -25.96
C HIS A 71 1.17 -5.29 -25.68
N LEU A 72 2.23 -6.08 -25.54
CA LEU A 72 3.59 -5.59 -25.40
C LEU A 72 4.00 -4.71 -26.58
N GLN A 73 3.76 -5.16 -27.81
CA GLN A 73 4.06 -4.41 -29.04
C GLN A 73 3.26 -3.10 -29.12
N GLN A 74 2.01 -3.08 -28.64
CA GLN A 74 1.23 -1.84 -28.55
C GLN A 74 1.91 -0.84 -27.61
N MET A 75 2.37 -1.28 -26.44
CA MET A 75 3.03 -0.43 -25.45
C MET A 75 4.39 0.10 -25.94
N LEU A 76 5.18 -0.72 -26.61
CA LEU A 76 6.45 -0.29 -27.22
C LEU A 76 6.20 0.79 -28.28
N LYS A 77 5.17 0.63 -29.10
CA LYS A 77 4.76 1.64 -30.08
C LYS A 77 4.34 2.95 -29.43
N VAL A 78 3.68 2.92 -28.27
CA VAL A 78 3.35 4.14 -27.50
C VAL A 78 4.62 4.90 -27.12
N LEU A 79 5.66 4.21 -26.66
CA LEU A 79 6.95 4.86 -26.30
C LEU A 79 7.61 5.51 -27.52
N GLU A 80 7.62 4.82 -28.68
CA GLU A 80 8.21 5.34 -29.93
C GLU A 80 7.48 6.59 -30.42
N GLN A 81 6.15 6.63 -30.29
CA GLN A 81 5.31 7.69 -30.84
C GLN A 81 5.20 8.93 -29.95
N THR A 82 5.33 8.78 -28.62
CA THR A 82 5.01 9.88 -27.70
C THR A 82 6.18 10.80 -27.43
N ASN A 83 7.42 10.36 -27.61
CA ASN A 83 8.64 11.13 -27.29
C ASN A 83 8.56 11.89 -25.94
N ASN A 84 7.90 11.30 -24.97
CA ASN A 84 7.75 11.90 -23.63
C ASN A 84 9.09 11.84 -22.86
N PRO A 85 9.35 12.78 -21.94
CA PRO A 85 10.44 12.61 -20.99
C PRO A 85 10.19 11.41 -20.07
N PRO A 86 11.26 10.78 -19.53
CA PRO A 86 11.17 9.51 -18.78
C PRO A 86 10.16 9.53 -17.63
N ASP A 87 10.07 10.62 -16.87
CA ASP A 87 9.16 10.81 -15.76
C ASP A 87 7.67 10.74 -16.13
N ARG A 88 7.34 10.99 -17.40
CA ARG A 88 5.99 10.80 -17.94
C ARG A 88 5.72 9.39 -18.46
N ASN A 89 6.71 8.51 -18.45
CA ASN A 89 6.61 7.14 -18.97
C ASN A 89 6.61 6.08 -17.85
N ILE A 90 6.51 6.46 -16.60
CA ILE A 90 6.59 5.55 -15.46
C ILE A 90 5.62 4.36 -15.62
N PHE A 91 4.33 4.62 -15.85
CA PHE A 91 3.34 3.56 -15.95
C PHE A 91 3.60 2.60 -17.11
N ILE A 92 4.04 3.12 -18.27
CA ILE A 92 4.27 2.29 -19.42
C ILE A 92 5.55 1.44 -19.26
N TYR A 93 6.60 1.96 -18.60
CA TYR A 93 7.80 1.19 -18.30
C TYR A 93 7.49 -0.02 -17.42
N PHE A 94 6.75 0.18 -16.33
CA PHE A 94 6.35 -0.93 -15.44
C PHE A 94 5.40 -1.92 -16.12
N ALA A 95 4.53 -1.45 -17.02
CA ALA A 95 3.64 -2.32 -17.78
C ALA A 95 4.41 -3.21 -18.75
N ILE A 96 5.36 -2.64 -19.51
CA ILE A 96 6.24 -3.35 -20.43
C ILE A 96 7.10 -4.35 -19.67
N ALA A 97 7.70 -3.92 -18.55
CA ALA A 97 8.52 -4.79 -17.71
C ALA A 97 7.76 -6.03 -17.26
N LYS A 98 6.52 -5.84 -16.78
CA LYS A 98 5.64 -6.93 -16.32
C LYS A 98 5.33 -7.91 -17.44
N GLU A 99 5.05 -7.45 -18.66
CA GLU A 99 4.75 -8.36 -19.75
C GLU A 99 6.00 -9.09 -20.29
N TYR A 100 7.17 -8.44 -20.30
CA TYR A 100 8.42 -9.14 -20.54
C TYR A 100 8.68 -10.24 -19.50
N GLU A 101 8.43 -9.95 -18.21
CA GLU A 101 8.54 -10.94 -17.13
C GLU A 101 7.59 -12.12 -17.35
N ASP A 102 6.34 -11.86 -17.72
CA ASP A 102 5.35 -12.91 -18.00
C ASP A 102 5.76 -13.84 -19.16
N LEU A 103 6.42 -13.26 -20.16
CA LEU A 103 6.91 -13.99 -21.35
C LEU A 103 8.27 -14.67 -21.12
N GLY A 104 8.83 -14.56 -19.89
CA GLY A 104 10.13 -15.14 -19.54
C GLY A 104 11.35 -14.39 -20.09
N ARG A 105 11.16 -13.17 -20.56
CA ARG A 105 12.22 -12.29 -21.08
C ARG A 105 12.80 -11.44 -19.94
N TRP A 106 13.54 -12.10 -19.05
CA TRP A 106 13.97 -11.54 -17.77
C TRP A 106 14.90 -10.34 -17.88
N SER A 107 15.81 -10.35 -18.86
CA SER A 107 16.76 -9.25 -19.07
C SER A 107 16.06 -7.97 -19.48
N GLU A 108 15.15 -8.06 -20.44
CA GLU A 108 14.37 -6.92 -20.90
C GLU A 108 13.39 -6.44 -19.82
N ALA A 109 12.79 -7.37 -19.07
CA ALA A 109 11.94 -7.03 -17.93
C ALA A 109 12.71 -6.17 -16.92
N PHE A 110 13.93 -6.60 -16.55
CA PHE A 110 14.77 -5.86 -15.60
C PHE A 110 15.17 -4.48 -16.14
N GLU A 111 15.55 -4.37 -17.41
CA GLU A 111 15.87 -3.08 -18.04
C GLU A 111 14.69 -2.09 -17.95
N TYR A 112 13.47 -2.56 -18.20
CA TYR A 112 12.29 -1.71 -18.14
C TYR A 112 11.86 -1.39 -16.71
N TYR A 113 12.01 -2.30 -15.74
CA TYR A 113 11.86 -1.97 -14.32
C TYR A 113 12.86 -0.92 -13.90
N LYS A 114 14.13 -1.03 -14.35
CA LYS A 114 15.16 -0.02 -14.07
C LYS A 114 14.79 1.34 -14.65
N LYS A 115 14.38 1.41 -15.92
CA LYS A 115 13.89 2.66 -16.54
C LYS A 115 12.73 3.27 -15.75
N GLY A 116 11.81 2.44 -15.26
CA GLY A 116 10.70 2.87 -14.41
C GLY A 116 11.14 3.42 -13.07
N GLY A 117 12.05 2.71 -12.37
CA GLY A 117 12.63 3.15 -11.10
C GLY A 117 13.41 4.45 -11.24
N ASP A 118 14.34 4.52 -12.20
CA ASP A 118 15.12 5.74 -12.50
C ASP A 118 14.20 6.94 -12.81
N ALA A 119 13.09 6.72 -13.54
CA ALA A 119 12.12 7.76 -13.84
C ALA A 119 11.39 8.25 -12.58
N VAL A 120 11.04 7.36 -11.65
CA VAL A 120 10.46 7.77 -10.34
C VAL A 120 11.50 8.54 -9.52
N CYS A 121 12.73 8.03 -9.40
CA CYS A 121 13.80 8.67 -8.65
C CYS A 121 14.12 10.08 -9.16
N SER A 122 13.99 10.31 -10.48
CA SER A 122 14.24 11.64 -11.05
C SER A 122 13.28 12.73 -10.57
N VAL A 123 12.09 12.36 -10.10
CA VAL A 123 11.06 13.31 -9.61
C VAL A 123 10.77 13.15 -8.12
N ALA A 124 11.08 12.00 -7.53
CA ALA A 124 10.91 11.74 -6.11
C ALA A 124 12.12 12.29 -5.33
N ARG A 125 11.88 13.27 -4.46
CA ARG A 125 12.90 13.65 -3.48
C ARG A 125 12.93 12.59 -2.39
N TYR A 126 14.03 11.82 -2.31
CA TYR A 126 14.25 10.79 -1.30
C TYR A 126 15.73 10.75 -0.92
N ASP A 127 15.99 10.59 0.37
CA ASP A 127 17.32 10.35 0.93
C ASP A 127 17.18 9.24 1.98
N VAL A 128 17.78 8.09 1.72
CA VAL A 128 17.75 6.91 2.62
C VAL A 128 18.28 7.22 4.04
N LYS A 129 19.11 8.24 4.18
CA LYS A 129 19.62 8.66 5.49
C LYS A 129 18.50 9.14 6.42
N GLU A 130 17.46 9.79 5.87
CA GLU A 130 16.30 10.22 6.65
C GLU A 130 15.57 9.02 7.26
N ASP A 131 15.40 7.94 6.48
CA ASP A 131 14.78 6.70 6.97
C ASP A 131 15.66 5.98 7.99
N ILE A 132 16.99 5.92 7.77
CA ILE A 132 17.94 5.33 8.73
C ILE A 132 17.88 6.10 10.06
N GLU A 133 17.97 7.43 10.04
CA GLU A 133 17.88 8.26 11.24
C GLU A 133 16.54 8.13 11.96
N LEU A 134 15.45 7.97 11.22
CA LEU A 134 14.12 7.71 11.78
C LEU A 134 14.08 6.36 12.50
N ILE A 135 14.58 5.29 11.86
CA ILE A 135 14.62 3.94 12.44
C ILE A 135 15.51 3.91 13.68
N ASP A 136 16.70 4.54 13.63
CA ASP A 136 17.58 4.66 14.80
C ASP A 136 16.91 5.41 15.95
N THR A 137 16.11 6.45 15.65
CA THR A 137 15.33 7.16 16.65
C THR A 137 14.26 6.25 17.27
N ILE A 138 13.52 5.47 16.46
CA ILE A 138 12.54 4.51 16.96
C ILE A 138 13.19 3.48 17.89
N ILE A 139 14.34 2.88 17.47
CA ILE A 139 15.05 1.88 18.26
C ILE A 139 15.54 2.47 19.59
N ARG A 140 16.08 3.67 19.56
CA ARG A 140 16.58 4.38 20.75
C ARG A 140 15.45 4.74 21.71
N CYS A 141 14.33 5.24 21.19
CA CYS A 141 13.21 5.73 21.98
C CYS A 141 12.31 4.60 22.47
N CYS A 142 11.93 3.67 21.60
CA CYS A 142 11.09 2.53 21.95
C CYS A 142 11.93 1.34 22.43
N ASN A 143 12.90 1.61 23.31
CA ASN A 143 13.81 0.60 23.85
C ASN A 143 13.13 -0.31 24.90
N LYS A 144 13.87 -1.31 25.38
CA LYS A 144 13.34 -2.29 26.34
C LYS A 144 12.91 -1.66 27.66
N GLU A 145 13.64 -0.65 28.13
CA GLU A 145 13.36 0.06 29.39
C GLU A 145 12.01 0.77 29.28
N TRP A 146 11.81 1.56 28.23
CA TRP A 146 10.57 2.28 27.97
C TRP A 146 9.39 1.33 27.74
N LEU A 147 9.58 0.23 26.99
CA LEU A 147 8.50 -0.76 26.75
C LEU A 147 8.06 -1.47 28.03
N ASN A 148 8.95 -1.66 29.02
CA ASN A 148 8.66 -2.32 30.28
C ASN A 148 8.12 -1.39 31.36
N GLU A 149 8.05 -0.08 31.14
CA GLU A 149 7.39 0.83 32.10
C GLU A 149 5.93 0.43 32.26
N PRO A 150 5.44 0.39 33.51
CA PRO A 150 4.04 0.07 33.77
C PRO A 150 3.08 0.99 33.06
N VAL A 151 2.05 0.43 32.44
CA VAL A 151 0.99 1.21 31.79
C VAL A 151 -0.37 0.75 32.29
N THR A 152 -1.30 1.70 32.43
CA THR A 152 -2.69 1.37 32.69
C THR A 152 -3.33 0.92 31.38
N ALA A 153 -3.66 -0.37 31.29
CA ALA A 153 -4.34 -0.91 30.12
C ALA A 153 -5.77 -0.35 30.03
N ALA A 154 -6.17 0.06 28.83
CA ALA A 154 -7.58 0.31 28.56
C ALA A 154 -8.34 -1.03 28.46
N GLU A 155 -9.55 -1.08 28.99
CA GLU A 155 -10.44 -2.21 28.73
C GLU A 155 -11.11 -2.05 27.37
N ASN A 156 -10.92 -3.04 26.49
CA ASN A 156 -11.47 -3.05 25.16
C ASN A 156 -12.47 -4.21 25.00
N SER A 157 -13.55 -3.99 24.28
CA SER A 157 -14.53 -5.01 23.93
C SER A 157 -14.00 -5.97 22.86
N SER A 158 -13.05 -5.52 22.05
CA SER A 158 -12.38 -6.30 21.02
C SER A 158 -10.90 -5.94 21.00
N GLU A 159 -10.02 -6.94 20.80
CA GLU A 159 -8.57 -6.73 20.85
C GLU A 159 -7.97 -6.59 19.45
N PRO A 160 -7.12 -5.59 19.22
CA PRO A 160 -6.49 -5.41 17.92
C PRO A 160 -5.39 -6.44 17.64
N VAL A 161 -5.32 -6.86 16.39
CA VAL A 161 -4.25 -7.68 15.81
C VAL A 161 -3.59 -6.87 14.69
N PHE A 162 -2.37 -6.40 14.92
CA PHE A 162 -1.61 -5.71 13.88
C PHE A 162 -0.87 -6.73 13.01
N VAL A 163 -1.18 -6.73 11.71
CA VAL A 163 -0.46 -7.53 10.70
C VAL A 163 0.46 -6.58 9.94
N VAL A 164 1.76 -6.73 10.17
CA VAL A 164 2.79 -5.80 9.69
C VAL A 164 3.94 -6.53 8.98
N GLY A 165 4.78 -5.78 8.31
CA GLY A 165 5.98 -6.27 7.59
C GLY A 165 6.31 -5.31 6.46
N LEU A 166 7.24 -5.70 5.58
CA LEU A 166 7.44 -4.94 4.34
C LEU A 166 6.28 -5.22 3.36
N PRO A 167 5.98 -4.29 2.46
CA PRO A 167 5.05 -4.56 1.37
C PRO A 167 5.49 -5.78 0.55
N ARG A 168 4.52 -6.51 -0.01
CA ARG A 168 4.78 -7.70 -0.84
C ARG A 168 5.36 -8.91 -0.10
N THR A 169 5.35 -8.91 1.23
CA THR A 169 5.79 -10.07 2.04
C THR A 169 4.69 -11.09 2.31
N GLY A 170 3.46 -10.84 1.87
CA GLY A 170 2.32 -11.76 2.08
C GLY A 170 1.35 -11.32 3.17
N THR A 171 1.44 -10.09 3.67
CA THR A 171 0.56 -9.55 4.72
C THR A 171 -0.93 -9.68 4.38
N THR A 172 -1.33 -9.46 3.13
CA THR A 172 -2.72 -9.63 2.69
C THR A 172 -3.20 -11.09 2.75
N LEU A 173 -2.34 -12.06 2.38
CA LEU A 173 -2.68 -13.47 2.49
C LEU A 173 -2.83 -13.88 3.96
N CYS A 174 -1.91 -13.44 4.80
CA CYS A 174 -1.96 -13.69 6.24
C CYS A 174 -3.24 -13.09 6.87
N GLU A 175 -3.58 -11.84 6.54
CA GLU A 175 -4.83 -11.21 6.94
C GLU A 175 -6.05 -12.08 6.58
N ARG A 176 -6.11 -12.54 5.33
CA ARG A 176 -7.23 -13.38 4.84
C ARG A 176 -7.33 -14.72 5.57
N ILE A 177 -6.20 -15.36 5.85
CA ILE A 177 -6.16 -16.61 6.62
C ILE A 177 -6.70 -16.39 8.03
N ILE A 178 -6.20 -15.36 8.73
CA ILE A 178 -6.60 -15.09 10.12
C ILE A 178 -8.07 -14.63 10.19
N SER A 179 -8.50 -13.76 9.25
CA SER A 179 -9.88 -13.27 9.22
C SER A 179 -10.92 -14.29 8.77
N SER A 180 -10.50 -15.51 8.36
CA SER A 180 -11.42 -16.62 8.11
C SER A 180 -11.98 -17.23 9.40
N HIS A 181 -11.38 -16.91 10.55
CA HIS A 181 -11.88 -17.38 11.85
C HIS A 181 -13.14 -16.61 12.27
N SER A 182 -14.12 -17.31 12.86
CA SER A 182 -15.42 -16.74 13.25
C SER A 182 -15.34 -15.56 14.23
N GLU A 183 -14.34 -15.55 15.12
CA GLU A 183 -14.13 -14.52 16.14
C GLU A 183 -13.22 -13.37 15.68
N VAL A 184 -12.86 -13.32 14.41
CA VAL A 184 -11.95 -12.31 13.87
C VAL A 184 -12.62 -11.54 12.74
N GLU A 185 -12.55 -10.24 12.77
CA GLU A 185 -12.92 -9.37 11.65
C GLU A 185 -11.73 -8.57 11.14
N THR A 186 -11.83 -7.92 10.02
CA THR A 186 -10.73 -7.12 9.47
C THR A 186 -11.19 -5.73 9.06
N LEU A 187 -10.36 -4.75 9.40
CA LEU A 187 -10.49 -3.36 8.95
C LEU A 187 -9.77 -3.14 7.61
N GLY A 188 -8.94 -4.11 7.17
CA GLY A 188 -8.05 -3.95 6.02
C GLY A 188 -6.90 -2.98 6.30
N GLU A 189 -6.48 -2.24 5.26
CA GLU A 189 -5.46 -1.20 5.39
C GLU A 189 -6.10 0.12 5.84
N THR A 190 -5.83 0.53 7.10
CA THR A 190 -6.30 1.79 7.64
C THR A 190 -5.14 2.69 8.05
N LEU A 191 -5.37 4.01 8.06
CA LEU A 191 -4.41 4.98 8.58
C LEU A 191 -4.81 5.46 9.99
N PHE A 192 -5.80 4.83 10.61
CA PHE A 192 -6.39 5.34 11.85
C PHE A 192 -5.38 5.41 12.99
N PHE A 193 -4.58 4.37 13.19
CA PHE A 193 -3.58 4.38 14.24
C PHE A 193 -2.54 5.50 14.03
N GLN A 194 -2.05 5.66 12.81
CA GLN A 194 -1.13 6.75 12.45
C GLN A 194 -1.75 8.13 12.68
N MET A 195 -3.03 8.31 12.33
CA MET A 195 -3.75 9.57 12.53
C MET A 195 -3.89 9.91 14.02
N ILE A 196 -4.16 8.92 14.87
CA ILE A 196 -4.24 9.10 16.30
C ILE A 196 -2.88 9.49 16.89
N LEU A 197 -1.81 8.78 16.52
CA LEU A 197 -0.46 9.11 16.97
C LEU A 197 -0.08 10.54 16.55
N ARG A 198 -0.39 10.93 15.31
CA ARG A 198 -0.15 12.31 14.86
C ARG A 198 -0.92 13.33 15.69
N ARG A 199 -2.20 13.08 15.96
CA ARG A 199 -3.03 13.96 16.80
C ARG A 199 -2.46 14.09 18.22
N GLU A 200 -2.12 12.98 18.85
CA GLU A 200 -1.61 12.95 20.22
C GLU A 200 -0.21 13.58 20.34
N SER A 201 0.64 13.46 19.30
CA SER A 201 1.95 14.12 19.29
C SER A 201 1.85 15.64 19.28
N GLY A 202 0.79 16.20 18.67
CA GLY A 202 0.65 17.66 18.47
C GLY A 202 1.61 18.23 17.42
N VAL A 203 2.44 17.41 16.78
CA VAL A 203 3.44 17.85 15.81
C VAL A 203 2.80 18.09 14.46
N GLN A 204 3.03 19.28 13.89
CA GLN A 204 2.62 19.64 12.54
C GLN A 204 3.67 19.14 11.55
N SER A 205 3.38 18.07 10.83
CA SER A 205 4.28 17.47 9.83
C SER A 205 3.50 16.99 8.61
N THR A 206 4.10 17.11 7.43
CA THR A 206 3.59 16.51 6.20
C THR A 206 4.01 15.05 6.04
N GLN A 207 5.01 14.61 6.80
CA GLN A 207 5.46 13.21 6.81
C GLN A 207 4.51 12.33 7.62
N PRO A 208 4.29 11.08 7.25
CA PRO A 208 3.48 10.13 8.04
C PRO A 208 4.00 9.96 9.46
N ILE A 209 5.32 9.93 9.63
CA ILE A 209 6.05 9.84 10.89
C ILE A 209 7.30 10.71 10.81
N SER A 210 7.72 11.32 11.92
CA SER A 210 8.98 12.06 12.03
C SER A 210 9.63 11.82 13.40
N ARG A 211 10.90 12.19 13.53
CA ARG A 211 11.65 12.07 14.80
C ARG A 211 10.98 12.86 15.91
N GLU A 212 10.60 14.10 15.63
CA GLU A 212 9.92 14.98 16.58
C GLU A 212 8.58 14.39 17.05
N MET A 213 7.89 13.70 16.14
CA MET A 213 6.64 13.00 16.47
C MET A 213 6.89 11.81 17.40
N ILE A 214 7.93 11.01 17.14
CA ILE A 214 8.33 9.91 18.01
C ILE A 214 8.68 10.42 19.41
N GLU A 215 9.53 11.44 19.50
CA GLU A 215 9.97 12.03 20.78
C GLU A 215 8.80 12.63 21.56
N ALA A 216 7.90 13.35 20.88
CA ALA A 216 6.71 13.94 21.52
C ALA A 216 5.69 12.91 22.04
N LEU A 217 5.71 11.69 21.51
CA LEU A 217 4.81 10.60 21.91
C LEU A 217 5.30 9.83 23.14
N LEU A 218 6.58 9.93 23.51
CA LEU A 218 7.12 9.16 24.63
C LEU A 218 6.46 9.49 25.96
N ASP A 219 6.10 10.76 26.16
CA ASP A 219 5.47 11.27 27.38
C ASP A 219 3.94 11.23 27.35
N LYS A 220 3.35 10.63 26.28
CA LYS A 220 1.89 10.55 26.15
C LYS A 220 1.33 9.31 26.83
N GLU A 221 0.18 9.48 27.45
CA GLU A 221 -0.54 8.38 28.08
C GLU A 221 -0.97 7.32 27.04
N PRO A 222 -0.47 6.08 27.12
CA PRO A 222 -0.84 5.02 26.18
C PRO A 222 -2.35 4.74 26.12
N ALA A 223 -3.05 4.91 27.26
CA ALA A 223 -4.50 4.76 27.34
C ALA A 223 -5.26 5.79 26.48
N ALA A 224 -4.74 7.02 26.34
CA ALA A 224 -5.33 8.03 25.46
C ALA A 224 -5.20 7.65 23.98
N ILE A 225 -4.06 7.09 23.60
CA ILE A 225 -3.83 6.56 22.25
C ILE A 225 -4.80 5.39 21.96
N ALA A 226 -4.89 4.43 22.90
CA ALA A 226 -5.80 3.29 22.78
C ALA A 226 -7.26 3.75 22.64
N LYS A 227 -7.72 4.63 23.52
CA LYS A 227 -9.07 5.19 23.49
C LYS A 227 -9.37 5.88 22.16
N GLY A 228 -8.49 6.78 21.72
CA GLY A 228 -8.69 7.51 20.47
C GLY A 228 -8.75 6.58 19.25
N TYR A 229 -7.93 5.52 19.23
CA TYR A 229 -7.96 4.53 18.16
C TYR A 229 -9.26 3.71 18.18
N MET A 230 -9.67 3.21 19.35
CA MET A 230 -10.91 2.43 19.49
C MET A 230 -12.15 3.25 19.10
N GLU A 231 -12.22 4.52 19.50
CA GLU A 231 -13.29 5.44 19.06
C GLU A 231 -13.33 5.60 17.54
N GLN A 232 -12.15 5.67 16.90
CA GLN A 232 -12.04 5.84 15.45
C GLN A 232 -12.47 4.60 14.67
N VAL A 233 -12.27 3.39 15.20
CA VAL A 233 -12.63 2.14 14.53
C VAL A 233 -14.00 1.60 14.90
N ALA A 234 -14.60 2.06 16.00
CA ALA A 234 -15.84 1.52 16.59
C ALA A 234 -16.98 1.32 15.59
N TYR A 235 -17.17 2.27 14.65
CA TYR A 235 -18.25 2.19 13.65
C TYR A 235 -18.09 1.06 12.63
N ARG A 236 -16.91 0.40 12.61
CA ARG A 236 -16.57 -0.70 11.69
C ARG A 236 -16.50 -2.06 12.36
N LEU A 237 -16.57 -2.10 13.71
CA LEU A 237 -16.48 -3.34 14.48
C LEU A 237 -17.87 -3.94 14.68
N HIS A 238 -17.95 -5.29 14.64
CA HIS A 238 -19.19 -6.06 14.72
C HIS A 238 -19.13 -7.13 15.83
N ASP A 239 -18.73 -6.73 17.05
CA ASP A 239 -18.75 -7.56 18.27
C ASP A 239 -17.94 -8.87 18.19
N LYS A 240 -16.84 -8.87 17.41
CA LYS A 240 -15.88 -9.97 17.40
C LYS A 240 -14.83 -9.78 18.51
N ALA A 241 -14.28 -10.92 19.00
CA ALA A 241 -13.24 -10.89 20.02
C ALA A 241 -11.95 -10.19 19.55
N TYR A 242 -11.66 -10.27 18.25
CA TYR A 242 -10.46 -9.68 17.64
C TYR A 242 -10.79 -8.98 16.35
N PHE A 243 -10.04 -7.92 16.05
CA PHE A 243 -10.05 -7.29 14.74
C PHE A 243 -8.64 -7.07 14.22
N ILE A 244 -8.47 -7.20 12.91
CA ILE A 244 -7.17 -7.01 12.24
C ILE A 244 -7.08 -5.59 11.68
N ASP A 245 -6.00 -4.88 12.01
CA ASP A 245 -5.51 -3.73 11.24
C ASP A 245 -4.25 -4.18 10.49
N LYS A 246 -4.38 -4.29 9.17
CA LYS A 246 -3.29 -4.74 8.33
C LYS A 246 -2.79 -3.59 7.49
N LEU A 247 -1.74 -2.95 7.94
CA LEU A 247 -1.00 -1.96 7.17
C LEU A 247 0.51 -2.25 7.32
N PRO A 248 1.21 -2.64 6.24
CA PRO A 248 2.63 -2.96 6.31
C PRO A 248 3.45 -1.91 7.04
N PHE A 249 3.20 -0.63 6.77
CA PHE A 249 3.92 0.50 7.34
C PHE A 249 3.68 0.71 8.85
N ASN A 250 2.68 0.06 9.44
CA ASN A 250 2.47 0.08 10.90
C ASN A 250 3.64 -0.53 11.69
N ILE A 251 4.58 -1.20 11.02
CA ILE A 251 5.83 -1.68 11.64
C ILE A 251 6.59 -0.57 12.36
N LEU A 252 6.55 0.67 11.86
CA LEU A 252 7.24 1.81 12.48
C LEU A 252 6.58 2.30 13.78
N TYR A 253 5.38 1.83 14.07
CA TYR A 253 4.58 2.28 15.23
C TYR A 253 4.42 1.19 16.30
N LEU A 254 5.08 0.03 16.15
CA LEU A 254 4.85 -1.14 17.01
C LEU A 254 5.13 -0.87 18.49
N GLY A 255 6.10 -0.03 18.82
CA GLY A 255 6.37 0.35 20.22
C GLY A 255 5.16 1.02 20.87
N PHE A 256 4.57 1.99 20.19
CA PHE A 256 3.37 2.69 20.67
C PHE A 256 2.15 1.78 20.70
N PHE A 257 2.02 0.89 19.71
CA PHE A 257 0.97 -0.11 19.70
C PHE A 257 1.07 -1.05 20.92
N ALA A 258 2.26 -1.59 21.20
CA ALA A 258 2.49 -2.52 22.31
C ALA A 258 2.15 -1.89 23.67
N LYS A 259 2.46 -0.60 23.86
CA LYS A 259 2.08 0.14 25.10
C LYS A 259 0.59 0.48 25.17
N ALA A 260 -0.01 0.88 24.03
CA ALA A 260 -1.43 1.23 23.99
C ALA A 260 -2.33 -0.01 24.15
N PHE A 261 -1.90 -1.16 23.64
CA PHE A 261 -2.66 -2.42 23.64
C PHE A 261 -1.83 -3.58 24.20
N PRO A 262 -1.63 -3.67 25.53
CA PRO A 262 -0.80 -4.73 26.13
C PRO A 262 -1.31 -6.15 25.87
N LYS A 263 -2.61 -6.34 25.57
CA LYS A 263 -3.22 -7.60 25.16
C LYS A 263 -3.29 -7.78 23.65
N GLY A 264 -3.08 -6.71 22.90
CA GLY A 264 -3.06 -6.70 21.42
C GLY A 264 -2.03 -7.68 20.86
N LYS A 265 -2.25 -8.14 19.66
CA LYS A 265 -1.36 -9.10 19.00
C LYS A 265 -0.63 -8.45 17.85
N ILE A 266 0.62 -8.84 17.66
CA ILE A 266 1.45 -8.40 16.52
C ILE A 266 1.81 -9.64 15.71
N VAL A 267 1.46 -9.63 14.45
CA VAL A 267 1.87 -10.64 13.46
C VAL A 267 2.83 -9.98 12.49
N TYR A 268 4.11 -10.24 12.68
CA TYR A 268 5.15 -9.71 11.81
C TYR A 268 5.52 -10.71 10.72
N LEU A 269 5.36 -10.30 9.46
CA LEU A 269 5.73 -11.12 8.32
C LEU A 269 7.13 -10.78 7.84
N HIS A 270 7.97 -11.80 7.86
CA HIS A 270 9.32 -11.76 7.33
C HIS A 270 9.40 -12.62 6.06
N ARG A 271 10.06 -12.10 5.03
CA ARG A 271 10.36 -12.80 3.78
C ARG A 271 11.85 -12.67 3.49
N ASN A 272 12.40 -13.55 2.64
CA ASN A 272 13.77 -13.38 2.17
C ASN A 272 13.97 -11.94 1.67
N PRO A 273 15.01 -11.22 2.14
CA PRO A 273 15.21 -9.80 1.81
C PRO A 273 15.28 -9.53 0.30
N MET A 274 16.01 -10.35 -0.46
CA MET A 274 16.11 -10.21 -1.92
C MET A 274 14.74 -10.35 -2.60
N ASP A 275 13.95 -11.34 -2.17
CA ASP A 275 12.59 -11.55 -2.70
C ASP A 275 11.67 -10.38 -2.35
N ALA A 276 11.76 -9.85 -1.13
CA ALA A 276 10.93 -8.74 -0.68
C ALA A 276 11.30 -7.45 -1.43
N CYS A 277 12.59 -7.09 -1.47
CA CYS A 277 13.09 -5.90 -2.14
C CYS A 277 12.76 -5.94 -3.64
N PHE A 278 13.03 -7.06 -4.32
CA PHE A 278 12.73 -7.18 -5.74
C PHE A 278 11.22 -7.15 -6.01
N ALA A 279 10.40 -7.77 -5.15
CA ALA A 279 8.94 -7.69 -5.28
C ALA A 279 8.39 -6.27 -5.07
N MET A 280 9.04 -5.44 -4.24
CA MET A 280 8.74 -4.01 -4.10
C MET A 280 9.21 -3.21 -5.30
N TYR A 281 10.43 -3.44 -5.77
CA TYR A 281 11.02 -2.77 -6.92
C TYR A 281 10.14 -2.86 -8.18
N LYS A 282 9.41 -3.95 -8.36
CA LYS A 282 8.49 -4.19 -9.48
C LYS A 282 7.12 -3.49 -9.34
N GLN A 283 6.90 -2.68 -8.30
CA GLN A 283 5.58 -2.07 -8.05
C GLN A 283 5.63 -0.55 -8.11
N ILE A 284 4.57 0.05 -8.60
CA ILE A 284 4.35 1.49 -8.45
C ILE A 284 3.61 1.74 -7.15
N PHE A 285 4.30 2.36 -6.19
CA PHE A 285 3.72 2.88 -4.95
C PHE A 285 3.60 4.40 -5.09
N THR A 286 2.42 4.96 -5.15
CA THR A 286 2.17 6.37 -5.52
C THR A 286 3.02 7.37 -4.73
N TRP A 287 3.02 7.29 -3.37
CA TRP A 287 3.75 8.25 -2.51
C TRP A 287 4.46 7.57 -1.33
N ALA A 288 4.19 6.29 -1.12
CA ALA A 288 4.83 5.49 -0.09
C ALA A 288 6.04 4.73 -0.65
N TYR A 289 6.90 4.27 0.25
CA TYR A 289 8.01 3.36 -0.07
C TYR A 289 8.95 3.87 -1.17
N LYS A 290 9.37 5.14 -1.08
CA LYS A 290 10.25 5.77 -2.07
C LYS A 290 11.58 5.05 -2.25
N PHE A 291 12.10 4.42 -1.20
CA PHE A 291 13.29 3.57 -1.24
C PHE A 291 13.18 2.39 -2.21
N SER A 292 11.97 1.96 -2.57
CA SER A 292 11.77 0.77 -3.41
C SER A 292 12.03 0.99 -4.90
N TYR A 293 12.38 2.18 -5.33
CA TYR A 293 12.62 2.50 -6.74
C TYR A 293 14.10 2.54 -7.13
N SER A 294 15.01 2.48 -6.16
CA SER A 294 16.45 2.35 -6.36
C SER A 294 16.93 1.00 -5.82
N LEU A 295 17.94 0.41 -6.43
CA LEU A 295 18.59 -0.80 -5.94
C LEU A 295 19.71 -0.47 -4.94
N GLU A 296 20.07 0.79 -4.80
CA GLU A 296 21.12 1.29 -3.93
C GLU A 296 20.57 1.75 -2.56
N ASP A 297 19.26 2.08 -2.52
CA ASP A 297 18.53 2.50 -1.32
C ASP A 297 17.87 1.33 -0.59
#